data_e51a8708e4d572d939c50d4e8cd3f73d
#
_entry.id   e51a8708e4d572d939c50d4e8cd3f73d
#
_cell.length_a   1.000
_cell.length_b   1.000
_cell.length_c   1.000
_cell.angle_alpha   90.00
_cell.angle_beta   90.00
_cell.angle_gamma   90.00
#
_symmetry.space_group_name_H-M   'P 1'
#
loop_
_entity.id
_entity.type
_entity.pdbx_description
1 polymer ?
#
loop_
_entity_poly.entity_id
_entity_poly.type
_entity_poly.pdbx_seq_one_letter_code
_entity_poly.pdbx_strand_id
1 'polypeptide(L)'
;SDDGGANWRIQRDGIAAQQQANLEIREQAYQQVKLLQETLASAGGDNTTAQQLALEDAAMDLEDAEAALGEPVFTSPLMDVWFSDDQHGWAVGAFGAFLGTDNGGQTWQDYSGHIDNTDEFHLNAITGDTRGRIFVAGEGGGMHRSLDGGERWESLPTFYEGSWFGVIYSAPHDALLLFGLRGNLYRSTDFGDSWNSVAGDHHT
;
A
#
# COMPACT_ATOMS: atom_id res chain seq x y z
N SER A 1 -2.15 -2.40 21.05
CA SER A 1 -2.43 -2.60 22.48
C SER A 1 -1.73 -3.84 22.99
N ASP A 2 -0.98 -3.73 24.06
CA ASP A 2 -0.20 -4.84 24.67
C ASP A 2 -0.95 -5.46 25.86
N ASP A 3 -2.16 -5.00 26.13
CA ASP A 3 -2.97 -5.36 27.32
C ASP A 3 -4.41 -5.78 26.96
N GLY A 4 -4.60 -6.36 25.78
CA GLY A 4 -5.90 -6.86 25.34
C GLY A 4 -6.93 -5.77 25.03
N GLY A 5 -6.49 -4.56 24.72
CA GLY A 5 -7.34 -3.46 24.34
C GLY A 5 -7.75 -2.55 25.50
N ALA A 6 -7.19 -2.73 26.68
CA ALA A 6 -7.46 -1.84 27.81
C ALA A 6 -6.87 -0.44 27.59
N ASN A 7 -5.73 -0.36 26.91
CA ASN A 7 -5.12 0.89 26.52
C ASN A 7 -4.70 0.84 25.03
N TRP A 8 -4.86 1.96 24.33
CA TRP A 8 -4.49 2.12 22.92
C TRP A 8 -3.51 3.28 22.77
N ARG A 9 -2.50 3.09 21.94
CA ARG A 9 -1.59 4.14 21.47
C ARG A 9 -1.68 4.23 19.94
N ILE A 10 -1.60 5.43 19.41
CA ILE A 10 -1.45 5.66 17.98
C ILE A 10 -0.04 5.23 17.60
N GLN A 11 0.07 4.24 16.70
CA GLN A 11 1.35 3.82 16.12
C GLN A 11 1.66 4.58 14.84
N ARG A 12 0.63 4.95 14.07
CA ARG A 12 0.75 5.74 12.87
C ARG A 12 -0.37 6.77 12.81
N ASP A 13 0.02 8.04 12.76
CA ASP A 13 -0.85 9.14 12.36
C ASP A 13 -0.59 9.41 10.85
N GLY A 14 -1.55 9.06 10.01
CA GLY A 14 -1.42 9.20 8.55
C GLY A 14 -1.23 10.65 8.14
N ILE A 15 -1.90 11.59 8.79
CA ILE A 15 -1.76 13.03 8.51
C ILE A 15 -0.35 13.51 8.83
N ALA A 16 0.14 13.20 10.04
CA ALA A 16 1.49 13.57 10.45
C ALA A 16 2.57 12.93 9.56
N ALA A 17 2.39 11.65 9.16
CA ALA A 17 3.30 10.97 8.26
C ALA A 17 3.34 11.63 6.87
N GLN A 18 2.19 12.01 6.30
CA GLN A 18 2.12 12.68 5.01
C GLN A 18 2.70 14.10 5.07
N GLN A 19 2.43 14.84 6.17
CA GLN A 19 3.05 16.16 6.37
C GLN A 19 4.57 16.06 6.40
N GLN A 20 5.11 15.06 7.10
CA GLN A 20 6.55 14.84 7.16
C GLN A 20 7.11 14.48 5.77
N ALA A 21 6.43 13.60 5.02
CA ALA A 21 6.82 13.25 3.65
C ALA A 21 6.83 14.48 2.72
N ASN A 22 5.83 15.34 2.80
CA ASN A 22 5.78 16.58 2.01
C ASN A 22 6.97 17.53 2.35
N LEU A 23 7.35 17.61 3.62
CA LEU A 23 8.54 18.38 4.03
C LEU A 23 9.84 17.80 3.46
N GLU A 24 9.96 16.49 3.43
CA GLU A 24 11.13 15.79 2.87
C GLU A 24 11.21 15.97 1.34
N ILE A 25 10.09 15.86 0.63
CA ILE A 25 10.01 16.12 -0.82
C ILE A 25 10.44 17.56 -1.13
N ARG A 26 9.91 18.53 -0.38
CA ARG A 26 10.29 19.93 -0.54
C ARG A 26 11.79 20.16 -0.29
N GLU A 27 12.36 19.55 0.75
CA GLU A 27 13.78 19.66 1.06
C GLU A 27 14.65 19.05 -0.05
N GLN A 28 14.26 17.88 -0.59
CA GLN A 28 14.97 17.24 -1.71
C GLN A 28 14.92 18.13 -2.97
N ALA A 29 13.77 18.69 -3.31
CA ALA A 29 13.62 19.61 -4.45
C ALA A 29 14.49 20.88 -4.26
N TYR A 30 14.51 21.45 -3.07
CA TYR A 30 15.37 22.58 -2.75
C TYR A 30 16.86 22.27 -2.92
N GLN A 31 17.32 21.11 -2.42
CA GLN A 31 18.72 20.70 -2.58
C GLN A 31 19.09 20.46 -4.04
N GLN A 32 18.16 19.94 -4.84
CA GLN A 32 18.36 19.74 -6.27
C GLN A 32 18.53 21.06 -7.02
N VAL A 33 17.67 22.05 -6.78
CA VAL A 33 17.78 23.40 -7.35
C VAL A 33 19.12 24.01 -6.98
N LYS A 34 19.50 23.96 -5.71
CA LYS A 34 20.77 24.51 -5.20
C LYS A 34 21.98 23.88 -5.91
N LEU A 35 22.00 22.55 -6.02
CA LEU A 35 23.08 21.81 -6.70
C LEU A 35 23.22 22.22 -8.18
N LEU A 36 22.11 22.34 -8.89
CA LEU A 36 22.10 22.77 -10.27
C LEU A 36 22.59 24.22 -10.44
N GLN A 37 22.17 25.13 -9.57
CA GLN A 37 22.64 26.52 -9.55
C GLN A 37 24.16 26.60 -9.31
N GLU A 38 24.70 25.86 -8.34
CA GLU A 38 26.14 25.80 -8.05
C GLU A 38 26.93 25.24 -9.25
N THR A 39 26.38 24.22 -9.90
CA THR A 39 26.97 23.61 -11.09
C THR A 39 27.04 24.60 -12.26
N LEU A 40 25.95 25.30 -12.52
CA LEU A 40 25.87 26.34 -13.57
C LEU A 40 26.80 27.51 -13.29
N ALA A 41 26.91 27.97 -12.04
CA ALA A 41 27.82 29.04 -11.63
C ALA A 41 29.29 28.65 -11.84
N SER A 42 29.62 27.38 -11.61
CA SER A 42 30.99 26.83 -11.76
C SER A 42 31.41 26.64 -13.22
N ALA A 43 30.44 26.47 -14.13
CA ALA A 43 30.69 26.24 -15.56
C ALA A 43 31.13 27.47 -16.35
N GLY A 44 31.25 28.64 -15.73
CA GLY A 44 31.89 29.84 -16.29
C GLY A 44 31.26 30.42 -17.56
N GLY A 45 29.97 30.19 -17.80
CA GLY A 45 29.20 30.72 -18.94
C GLY A 45 29.09 29.78 -20.15
N ASP A 46 29.66 28.60 -20.08
CA ASP A 46 29.52 27.53 -21.11
C ASP A 46 28.30 26.62 -20.81
N ASN A 47 27.20 27.26 -20.37
CA ASN A 47 25.98 26.55 -19.98
C ASN A 47 25.24 26.03 -21.21
N THR A 48 24.97 24.73 -21.24
CA THR A 48 24.15 24.12 -22.29
C THR A 48 22.65 24.41 -22.06
N THR A 49 21.88 24.47 -23.15
CA THR A 49 20.41 24.57 -23.07
C THR A 49 19.79 23.48 -22.18
N ALA A 50 20.36 22.27 -22.20
CA ALA A 50 19.91 21.16 -21.37
C ALA A 50 20.09 21.42 -19.85
N GLN A 51 21.18 22.07 -19.45
CA GLN A 51 21.42 22.42 -18.04
C GLN A 51 20.46 23.52 -17.55
N GLN A 52 20.12 24.46 -18.44
CA GLN A 52 19.14 25.51 -18.12
C GLN A 52 17.73 24.92 -17.97
N LEU A 53 17.32 24.02 -18.89
CA LEU A 53 16.03 23.31 -18.79
C LEU A 53 15.95 22.47 -17.51
N ALA A 54 17.01 21.75 -17.14
CA ALA A 54 17.02 20.96 -15.92
C ALA A 54 16.87 21.84 -14.65
N LEU A 55 17.40 23.08 -14.65
CA LEU A 55 17.19 24.01 -13.55
C LEU A 55 15.75 24.54 -13.53
N GLU A 56 15.15 24.84 -14.69
CA GLU A 56 13.75 25.26 -14.79
C GLU A 56 12.81 24.16 -14.29
N ASP A 57 13.02 22.91 -14.72
CA ASP A 57 12.23 21.76 -14.26
C ASP A 57 12.35 21.57 -12.73
N ALA A 58 13.56 21.59 -12.19
CA ALA A 58 13.78 21.46 -10.76
C ALA A 58 13.17 22.63 -9.94
N ALA A 59 13.13 23.84 -10.53
CA ALA A 59 12.49 25.01 -9.88
C ALA A 59 10.95 24.85 -9.85
N MET A 60 10.36 24.27 -10.89
CA MET A 60 8.92 23.92 -10.92
C MET A 60 8.61 22.85 -9.88
N ASP A 61 9.42 21.78 -9.80
CA ASP A 61 9.25 20.73 -8.78
C ASP A 61 9.30 21.32 -7.36
N LEU A 62 10.16 22.30 -7.10
CA LEU A 62 10.23 22.97 -5.81
C LEU A 62 8.97 23.83 -5.56
N GLU A 63 8.48 24.57 -6.56
CA GLU A 63 7.26 25.38 -6.43
C GLU A 63 6.06 24.48 -6.11
N ASP A 64 5.91 23.35 -6.81
CA ASP A 64 4.85 22.38 -6.58
C ASP A 64 4.96 21.76 -5.16
N ALA A 65 6.16 21.40 -4.73
CA ALA A 65 6.39 20.88 -3.39
C ALA A 65 6.09 21.93 -2.29
N GLU A 66 6.39 23.19 -2.51
CA GLU A 66 6.05 24.30 -1.58
C GLU A 66 4.54 24.54 -1.54
N ALA A 67 3.86 24.50 -2.68
CA ALA A 67 2.41 24.62 -2.76
C ALA A 67 1.72 23.48 -1.99
N ALA A 68 2.20 22.25 -2.12
CA ALA A 68 1.66 21.07 -1.43
C ALA A 68 1.73 21.19 0.12
N LEU A 69 2.63 21.98 0.68
CA LEU A 69 2.68 22.25 2.13
C LEU A 69 1.50 23.10 2.63
N GLY A 70 0.89 23.89 1.73
CA GLY A 70 -0.29 24.72 2.03
C GLY A 70 -1.63 24.01 1.84
N GLU A 71 -1.62 22.87 1.20
CA GLU A 71 -2.84 22.11 0.89
C GLU A 71 -3.27 21.20 2.05
N PRO A 72 -4.59 20.94 2.21
CA PRO A 72 -5.08 19.96 3.16
C PRO A 72 -4.51 18.58 2.87
N VAL A 73 -3.91 17.97 3.87
CA VAL A 73 -3.35 16.62 3.74
C VAL A 73 -4.48 15.59 3.65
N PHE A 74 -4.50 14.83 2.57
CA PHE A 74 -5.35 13.66 2.42
C PHE A 74 -4.51 12.39 2.60
N THR A 75 -5.00 11.48 3.43
CA THR A 75 -4.39 10.15 3.61
C THR A 75 -5.40 9.07 3.32
N SER A 76 -4.97 8.02 2.61
CA SER A 76 -5.82 6.89 2.31
C SER A 76 -6.23 6.16 3.59
N PRO A 77 -7.55 5.95 3.83
CA PRO A 77 -8.00 5.16 4.98
C PRO A 77 -7.46 3.73 4.89
N LEU A 78 -6.91 3.23 5.99
CA LEU A 78 -6.57 1.81 6.12
C LEU A 78 -7.84 1.02 6.47
N MET A 79 -8.01 -0.13 5.84
CA MET A 79 -9.20 -0.97 5.95
C MET A 79 -8.95 -2.24 6.73
N ASP A 80 -7.75 -2.83 6.60
CA ASP A 80 -7.40 -4.06 7.28
C ASP A 80 -5.90 -4.12 7.58
N VAL A 81 -5.54 -4.95 8.57
CA VAL A 81 -4.16 -5.14 9.02
C VAL A 81 -3.95 -6.59 9.44
N TRP A 82 -2.82 -7.16 9.04
CA TRP A 82 -2.43 -8.51 9.42
C TRP A 82 -0.95 -8.58 9.78
N PHE A 83 -0.62 -9.35 10.79
CA PHE A 83 0.74 -9.59 11.26
C PHE A 83 1.08 -11.08 11.18
N SER A 84 2.23 -11.42 10.60
CA SER A 84 2.75 -12.80 10.58
C SER A 84 3.37 -13.19 11.92
N ASP A 85 3.92 -12.22 12.62
CA ASP A 85 4.56 -12.32 13.92
C ASP A 85 4.56 -10.96 14.64
N ASP A 86 5.28 -10.83 15.75
CA ASP A 86 5.32 -9.59 16.54
C ASP A 86 6.06 -8.43 15.84
N GLN A 87 6.76 -8.69 14.74
CA GLN A 87 7.59 -7.69 14.05
C GLN A 87 7.06 -7.38 12.65
N HIS A 88 6.64 -8.41 11.90
CA HIS A 88 6.29 -8.27 10.49
C HIS A 88 4.78 -8.19 10.30
N GLY A 89 4.34 -7.13 9.64
CA GLY A 89 2.92 -6.92 9.38
C GLY A 89 2.68 -6.07 8.15
N TRP A 90 1.45 -6.13 7.64
CA TRP A 90 0.99 -5.38 6.48
C TRP A 90 -0.37 -4.76 6.77
N ALA A 91 -0.62 -3.59 6.20
CA ALA A 91 -1.90 -2.90 6.24
C ALA A 91 -2.31 -2.51 4.83
N VAL A 92 -3.58 -2.70 4.53
CA VAL A 92 -4.17 -2.39 3.23
C VAL A 92 -5.28 -1.35 3.38
N GLY A 93 -5.59 -0.65 2.29
CA GLY A 93 -6.59 0.41 2.38
C GLY A 93 -7.11 0.94 1.06
N ALA A 94 -7.75 2.10 1.15
CA ALA A 94 -8.33 2.79 0.02
C ALA A 94 -7.26 3.28 -0.96
N PHE A 95 -7.64 3.42 -2.23
CA PHE A 95 -6.79 3.94 -3.30
C PHE A 95 -5.46 3.18 -3.42
N GLY A 96 -5.50 1.85 -3.28
CA GLY A 96 -4.33 1.00 -3.39
C GLY A 96 -3.33 1.10 -2.23
N ALA A 97 -3.69 1.77 -1.12
CA ALA A 97 -2.79 1.88 0.02
C ALA A 97 -2.34 0.50 0.51
N PHE A 98 -1.03 0.29 0.51
CA PHE A 98 -0.41 -0.95 0.96
C PHE A 98 0.88 -0.63 1.72
N LEU A 99 0.91 -0.94 3.00
CA LEU A 99 2.00 -0.62 3.91
C LEU A 99 2.57 -1.89 4.52
N GLY A 100 3.88 -1.89 4.77
CA GLY A 100 4.57 -2.96 5.49
C GLY A 100 5.34 -2.43 6.69
N THR A 101 5.51 -3.27 7.70
CA THR A 101 6.36 -3.02 8.87
C THR A 101 7.22 -4.24 9.18
N ASP A 102 8.43 -4.01 9.65
CA ASP A 102 9.41 -5.01 10.11
C ASP A 102 9.78 -4.84 11.60
N ASN A 103 9.08 -3.96 12.30
CA ASN A 103 9.40 -3.59 13.68
C ASN A 103 8.14 -3.44 14.57
N GLY A 104 7.13 -4.26 14.32
CA GLY A 104 5.91 -4.32 15.11
C GLY A 104 5.04 -3.06 14.99
N GLY A 105 5.08 -2.38 13.83
CA GLY A 105 4.29 -1.18 13.57
C GLY A 105 4.85 0.11 14.16
N GLN A 106 6.12 0.12 14.61
CA GLN A 106 6.77 1.35 15.06
C GLN A 106 7.02 2.30 13.87
N THR A 107 7.40 1.73 12.72
CA THR A 107 7.45 2.42 11.43
C THR A 107 6.75 1.62 10.35
N TRP A 108 6.21 2.31 9.37
CA TRP A 108 5.50 1.73 8.23
C TRP A 108 6.09 2.27 6.94
N GLN A 109 6.37 1.40 6.00
CA GLN A 109 6.90 1.71 4.68
C GLN A 109 5.81 1.51 3.63
N ASP A 110 5.89 2.26 2.54
CA ASP A 110 5.00 2.09 1.39
C ASP A 110 5.41 0.84 0.60
N TYR A 111 4.44 -0.05 0.39
CA TYR A 111 4.55 -1.28 -0.37
C TYR A 111 3.65 -1.30 -1.61
N SER A 112 2.95 -0.22 -1.92
CA SER A 112 2.01 -0.16 -3.06
C SER A 112 2.65 -0.52 -4.40
N GLY A 113 3.92 -0.21 -4.60
CA GLY A 113 4.69 -0.61 -5.78
C GLY A 113 5.04 -2.10 -5.88
N HIS A 114 4.72 -2.94 -4.89
CA HIS A 114 5.01 -4.39 -4.91
C HIS A 114 3.89 -5.22 -5.53
N ILE A 115 2.71 -4.65 -5.73
CA ILE A 115 1.56 -5.31 -6.36
C ILE A 115 1.16 -4.57 -7.65
N ASP A 116 0.61 -5.31 -8.60
CA ASP A 116 0.04 -4.71 -9.82
C ASP A 116 -1.38 -4.22 -9.52
N ASN A 117 -1.51 -2.94 -9.20
CA ASN A 117 -2.76 -2.25 -8.90
C ASN A 117 -2.72 -0.82 -9.49
N THR A 118 -2.43 -0.72 -10.78
CA THR A 118 -2.27 0.56 -11.50
C THR A 118 -3.54 1.40 -11.55
N ASP A 119 -4.72 0.77 -11.38
CA ASP A 119 -6.01 1.46 -11.31
C ASP A 119 -6.33 2.00 -9.90
N GLU A 120 -5.42 1.84 -8.94
CA GLU A 120 -5.57 2.28 -7.55
C GLU A 120 -6.86 1.76 -6.88
N PHE A 121 -7.31 0.55 -7.24
CA PHE A 121 -8.45 -0.09 -6.60
C PHE A 121 -8.24 -0.25 -5.10
N HIS A 122 -9.33 -0.13 -4.36
CA HIS A 122 -9.29 -0.33 -2.92
C HIS A 122 -8.87 -1.76 -2.56
N LEU A 123 -7.92 -1.89 -1.65
CA LEU A 123 -7.51 -3.15 -1.04
C LEU A 123 -8.26 -3.30 0.27
N ASN A 124 -9.26 -4.19 0.29
CA ASN A 124 -10.26 -4.21 1.35
C ASN A 124 -9.91 -5.14 2.52
N ALA A 125 -9.14 -6.20 2.25
CA ALA A 125 -8.82 -7.20 3.26
C ALA A 125 -7.47 -7.86 3.02
N ILE A 126 -6.81 -8.26 4.11
CA ILE A 126 -5.55 -8.97 4.12
C ILE A 126 -5.59 -10.11 5.15
N THR A 127 -5.01 -11.24 4.81
CA THR A 127 -4.84 -12.37 5.73
C THR A 127 -3.60 -13.16 5.36
N GLY A 128 -3.17 -14.06 6.23
CA GLY A 128 -2.07 -14.96 5.92
C GLY A 128 -1.92 -16.07 6.93
N ASP A 129 -0.84 -16.82 6.80
CA ASP A 129 -0.51 -17.92 7.69
C ASP A 129 0.92 -17.82 8.26
N THR A 130 1.23 -18.69 9.20
CA THR A 130 2.55 -18.76 9.84
C THR A 130 3.65 -19.34 8.96
N ARG A 131 3.34 -19.75 7.72
CA ARG A 131 4.29 -20.25 6.72
C ARG A 131 4.78 -19.14 5.78
N GLY A 132 4.35 -17.89 6.01
CA GLY A 132 4.71 -16.74 5.20
C GLY A 132 3.85 -16.57 3.94
N ARG A 133 2.70 -17.26 3.84
CA ARG A 133 1.75 -17.02 2.76
C ARG A 133 0.80 -15.89 3.16
N ILE A 134 0.64 -14.90 2.28
CA ILE A 134 -0.19 -13.71 2.51
C ILE A 134 -1.14 -13.54 1.34
N PHE A 135 -2.36 -13.10 1.60
CA PHE A 135 -3.39 -12.90 0.59
C PHE A 135 -4.08 -11.55 0.81
N VAL A 136 -4.22 -10.79 -0.26
CA VAL A 136 -4.92 -9.49 -0.30
C VAL A 136 -6.09 -9.62 -1.27
N ALA A 137 -7.23 -9.06 -0.89
CA ALA A 137 -8.43 -9.01 -1.70
C ALA A 137 -9.03 -7.60 -1.73
N GLY A 138 -9.57 -7.19 -2.87
CA GLY A 138 -10.02 -5.82 -3.04
C GLY A 138 -11.12 -5.62 -4.06
N GLU A 139 -11.20 -4.40 -4.53
CA GLU A 139 -12.16 -3.93 -5.52
C GLU A 139 -11.88 -4.51 -6.90
N GLY A 140 -12.89 -4.50 -7.80
CA GLY A 140 -12.75 -5.01 -9.17
C GLY A 140 -12.44 -6.51 -9.29
N GLY A 141 -12.65 -7.28 -8.23
CA GLY A 141 -12.27 -8.69 -8.17
C GLY A 141 -10.77 -8.91 -7.94
N GLY A 142 -10.04 -7.86 -7.57
CA GLY A 142 -8.60 -7.88 -7.35
C GLY A 142 -8.19 -8.86 -6.26
N MET A 143 -7.20 -9.69 -6.57
CA MET A 143 -6.62 -10.67 -5.65
C MET A 143 -5.12 -10.70 -5.87
N HIS A 144 -4.37 -10.58 -4.78
CA HIS A 144 -2.92 -10.62 -4.79
C HIS A 144 -2.43 -11.55 -3.69
N ARG A 145 -1.34 -12.26 -3.92
CA ARG A 145 -0.74 -13.09 -2.88
C ARG A 145 0.77 -13.02 -2.88
N SER A 146 1.34 -13.30 -1.74
CA SER A 146 2.74 -13.66 -1.55
C SER A 146 2.84 -15.08 -0.99
N LEU A 147 3.85 -15.83 -1.40
CA LEU A 147 4.17 -17.18 -0.90
C LEU A 147 5.49 -17.23 -0.13
N ASP A 148 6.15 -16.09 0.03
CA ASP A 148 7.53 -15.96 0.56
C ASP A 148 7.68 -14.85 1.62
N GLY A 149 6.62 -14.59 2.38
CA GLY A 149 6.66 -13.63 3.49
C GLY A 149 6.57 -12.17 3.07
N GLY A 150 5.99 -11.89 1.89
CA GLY A 150 5.83 -10.52 1.40
C GLY A 150 6.99 -10.03 0.54
N GLU A 151 7.99 -10.86 0.26
CA GLU A 151 9.14 -10.50 -0.60
C GLU A 151 8.71 -10.29 -2.06
N ARG A 152 7.84 -11.17 -2.56
CA ARG A 152 7.27 -11.11 -3.91
C ARG A 152 5.77 -11.25 -3.87
N TRP A 153 5.12 -10.50 -4.75
CA TRP A 153 3.68 -10.48 -4.88
C TRP A 153 3.28 -10.85 -6.32
N GLU A 154 2.22 -11.61 -6.44
CA GLU A 154 1.62 -11.94 -7.72
C GLU A 154 0.13 -11.59 -7.72
N SER A 155 -0.34 -11.00 -8.82
CA SER A 155 -1.76 -10.76 -9.06
C SER A 155 -2.39 -12.03 -9.64
N LEU A 156 -3.48 -12.47 -9.04
CA LEU A 156 -4.20 -13.67 -9.47
C LEU A 156 -5.26 -13.32 -10.52
N PRO A 157 -5.55 -14.23 -11.44
CA PRO A 157 -6.62 -14.02 -12.42
C PRO A 157 -7.97 -13.81 -11.71
N THR A 158 -8.66 -12.73 -12.05
CA THR A 158 -10.01 -12.52 -11.54
C THR A 158 -11.00 -13.45 -12.22
N PHE A 159 -11.93 -14.00 -11.43
CA PHE A 159 -13.07 -14.80 -11.90
C PHE A 159 -14.42 -14.14 -11.56
N TYR A 160 -14.36 -12.96 -10.95
CA TYR A 160 -15.51 -12.17 -10.54
C TYR A 160 -15.16 -10.69 -10.52
N GLU A 161 -15.88 -9.86 -11.28
CA GLU A 161 -15.60 -8.42 -11.44
C GLU A 161 -16.20 -7.54 -10.34
N GLY A 162 -16.70 -8.11 -9.25
CA GLY A 162 -17.23 -7.38 -8.11
C GLY A 162 -16.20 -7.23 -7.00
N SER A 163 -16.49 -6.33 -6.05
CA SER A 163 -15.60 -6.11 -4.91
C SER A 163 -15.62 -7.28 -3.93
N TRP A 164 -14.44 -7.69 -3.51
CA TRP A 164 -14.24 -8.54 -2.35
C TRP A 164 -14.21 -7.65 -1.10
N PHE A 165 -14.99 -8.00 -0.09
CA PHE A 165 -15.06 -7.26 1.16
C PHE A 165 -14.22 -7.87 2.27
N GLY A 166 -13.87 -9.15 2.13
CA GLY A 166 -13.05 -9.81 3.11
C GLY A 166 -12.46 -11.12 2.63
N VAL A 167 -11.34 -11.48 3.21
CA VAL A 167 -10.69 -12.77 3.07
C VAL A 167 -10.19 -13.23 4.44
N ILE A 168 -10.38 -14.50 4.76
CA ILE A 168 -9.88 -15.10 6.00
C ILE A 168 -9.14 -16.40 5.70
N TYR A 169 -8.03 -16.61 6.38
CA TYR A 169 -7.34 -17.89 6.40
C TYR A 169 -7.80 -18.73 7.60
N SER A 170 -8.28 -19.93 7.31
CA SER A 170 -8.69 -20.92 8.31
C SER A 170 -7.58 -21.93 8.52
N ALA A 171 -6.79 -21.76 9.58
CA ALA A 171 -5.68 -22.67 9.89
C ALA A 171 -6.11 -24.15 10.08
N PRO A 172 -7.25 -24.47 10.76
CA PRO A 172 -7.69 -25.86 10.91
C PRO A 172 -8.00 -26.57 9.60
N HIS A 173 -8.33 -25.82 8.53
CA HIS A 173 -8.75 -26.37 7.24
C HIS A 173 -7.72 -26.11 6.13
N ASP A 174 -6.61 -25.40 6.44
CA ASP A 174 -5.66 -24.89 5.46
C ASP A 174 -6.37 -24.30 4.22
N ALA A 175 -7.28 -23.36 4.47
CA ALA A 175 -8.15 -22.83 3.44
C ALA A 175 -8.38 -21.33 3.58
N LEU A 176 -8.50 -20.66 2.44
CA LEU A 176 -9.02 -19.30 2.35
C LEU A 176 -10.54 -19.32 2.18
N LEU A 177 -11.21 -18.40 2.83
CA LEU A 177 -12.60 -18.02 2.57
C LEU A 177 -12.61 -16.58 2.08
N LEU A 178 -13.15 -16.36 0.89
CA LEU A 178 -13.23 -15.07 0.21
C LEU A 178 -14.71 -14.71 0.03
N PHE A 179 -15.09 -13.51 0.48
CA PHE A 179 -16.48 -13.07 0.40
C PHE A 179 -16.59 -11.63 -0.10
N GLY A 180 -17.67 -11.34 -0.79
CA GLY A 180 -17.84 -10.05 -1.43
C GLY A 180 -19.26 -9.71 -1.81
N LEU A 181 -19.36 -8.80 -2.74
CA LEU A 181 -20.60 -8.20 -3.22
C LEU A 181 -21.60 -9.28 -3.68
N ARG A 182 -22.89 -9.03 -3.47
CA ARG A 182 -24.02 -9.90 -3.83
C ARG A 182 -24.04 -11.27 -3.11
N GLY A 183 -23.41 -11.34 -1.92
CA GLY A 183 -23.40 -12.58 -1.13
C GLY A 183 -22.48 -13.67 -1.70
N ASN A 184 -21.58 -13.32 -2.60
CA ASN A 184 -20.57 -14.26 -3.09
C ASN A 184 -19.67 -14.72 -1.94
N LEU A 185 -19.53 -16.05 -1.81
CA LEU A 185 -18.63 -16.70 -0.86
C LEU A 185 -17.93 -17.85 -1.58
N TYR A 186 -16.61 -17.84 -1.52
CA TYR A 186 -15.76 -18.84 -2.15
C TYR A 186 -14.75 -19.41 -1.16
N ARG A 187 -14.35 -20.64 -1.42
CA ARG A 187 -13.31 -21.34 -0.66
C ARG A 187 -12.21 -21.82 -1.59
N SER A 188 -10.96 -21.58 -1.18
CA SER A 188 -9.75 -22.15 -1.78
C SER A 188 -9.03 -23.04 -0.76
N THR A 189 -8.50 -24.18 -1.21
CA THR A 189 -7.65 -25.08 -0.41
C THR A 189 -6.22 -25.17 -0.94
N ASP A 190 -5.90 -24.38 -1.93
CA ASP A 190 -4.61 -24.27 -2.61
C ASP A 190 -4.07 -22.82 -2.61
N PHE A 191 -4.51 -22.04 -1.62
CA PHE A 191 -4.11 -20.66 -1.38
C PHE A 191 -4.33 -19.72 -2.58
N GLY A 192 -5.45 -19.91 -3.28
CA GLY A 192 -5.92 -19.02 -4.35
C GLY A 192 -5.70 -19.54 -5.76
N ASP A 193 -5.07 -20.70 -5.97
CA ASP A 193 -4.93 -21.30 -7.31
C ASP A 193 -6.28 -21.70 -7.90
N SER A 194 -7.19 -22.18 -7.06
CA SER A 194 -8.57 -22.48 -7.46
C SER A 194 -9.58 -22.11 -6.39
N TRP A 195 -10.80 -21.81 -6.83
CA TRP A 195 -11.89 -21.35 -5.99
C TRP A 195 -13.17 -22.16 -6.24
N ASN A 196 -13.82 -22.57 -5.16
CA ASN A 196 -15.11 -23.24 -5.20
C ASN A 196 -16.15 -22.36 -4.50
N SER A 197 -17.28 -22.10 -5.15
CA SER A 197 -18.39 -21.39 -4.53
C SER A 197 -18.90 -22.21 -3.33
N VAL A 198 -19.06 -21.53 -2.20
CA VAL A 198 -19.74 -22.10 -1.04
C VAL A 198 -21.23 -21.84 -1.24
N ALA A 199 -21.97 -22.85 -1.69
CA ALA A 199 -23.40 -22.74 -1.86
C ALA A 199 -24.07 -22.50 -0.51
N GLY A 200 -24.56 -21.29 -0.28
CA GLY A 200 -25.57 -21.04 0.73
C GLY A 200 -26.93 -21.44 0.17
N ASP A 201 -27.75 -22.12 0.95
CA ASP A 201 -29.17 -22.26 0.64
C ASP A 201 -29.79 -20.86 0.67
N HIS A 202 -29.79 -20.19 -0.48
CA HIS A 202 -30.56 -18.96 -0.66
C HIS A 202 -32.03 -19.35 -0.75
N HIS A 203 -32.66 -19.52 0.41
CA HIS A 203 -34.12 -19.45 0.48
C HIS A 203 -34.51 -18.01 0.17
N THR A 204 -34.99 -17.79 -1.05
CA THR A 204 -35.70 -16.58 -1.50
C THR A 204 -37.00 -16.41 -0.74
#